data_16d9f7a4c8ec1cbffb229d9ccbc6b600
#
_entry.id   16d9f7a4c8ec1cbffb229d9ccbc6b600
#
_cell.length_a   1.000
_cell.length_b   1.000
_cell.length_c   1.000
_cell.angle_alpha   90.00
_cell.angle_beta   90.00
_cell.angle_gamma   90.00
#
_symmetry.space_group_name_H-M   'P 1'
#
loop_
_entity.id
_entity.type
_entity.pdbx_description
1 polymer ?
#
loop_
_entity_poly.entity_id
_entity_poly.type
_entity_poly.pdbx_seq_one_letter_code
_entity_poly.pdbx_strand_id
1 'polypeptide(L)'
;NGVLFAILSDSLAGRQATCQRKRVPGTMAWRRLMCQTQGIRLAAQVEVLLGWHNLQDRKYSELKPLKRLRRAVDRLLLRRAYMRAVEENPALERLFVQEREQAVTQMELSAKNYTLAAEPMSNIYGALYSTLSTDDPSQRKSMRYIGSCIGRIFYLLDKAERFETDKRSGRYNVFVVN
;
A
#
# COMPACT_ATOMS: atom_id res chain seq x y z
N ASN A 1 0.30 5.87 -5.23
CA ASN A 1 -0.30 6.26 -3.92
C ASN A 1 0.76 6.82 -2.98
N GLY A 2 1.97 6.26 -2.96
CA GLY A 2 3.08 6.75 -2.13
C GLY A 2 3.54 8.17 -2.45
N VAL A 3 3.33 8.65 -3.69
CA VAL A 3 3.73 10.00 -4.09
C VAL A 3 2.99 11.08 -3.30
N LEU A 4 1.66 10.94 -3.16
CA LEU A 4 0.86 11.90 -2.38
C LEU A 4 1.31 11.94 -0.91
N PHE A 5 1.55 10.77 -0.33
CA PHE A 5 2.05 10.65 1.03
C PHE A 5 3.42 11.32 1.19
N ALA A 6 4.35 11.08 0.27
CA ALA A 6 5.68 11.68 0.29
C ALA A 6 5.61 13.21 0.20
N ILE A 7 4.81 13.75 -0.71
CA ILE A 7 4.62 15.19 -0.88
C ILE A 7 4.07 15.84 0.40
N LEU A 8 3.04 15.24 0.99
CA LEU A 8 2.44 15.75 2.23
C LEU A 8 3.43 15.67 3.40
N SER A 9 4.16 14.54 3.52
CA SER A 9 5.18 14.37 4.55
C SER A 9 6.26 15.44 4.48
N ASP A 10 6.78 15.69 3.29
CA ASP A 10 7.85 16.66 3.09
C ASP A 10 7.35 18.10 3.25
N SER A 11 6.13 18.40 2.77
CA SER A 11 5.49 19.71 2.90
C SER A 11 5.23 20.07 4.36
N LEU A 12 4.66 19.15 5.15
CA LEU A 12 4.39 19.37 6.58
C LEU A 12 5.66 19.52 7.41
N ALA A 13 6.73 18.81 7.02
CA ALA A 13 8.01 18.88 7.72
C ALA A 13 8.90 20.05 7.25
N GLY A 14 8.46 20.86 6.29
CA GLY A 14 9.25 21.97 5.72
C GLY A 14 10.58 21.52 5.08
N ARG A 15 10.67 20.26 4.67
CA ARG A 15 11.92 19.66 4.20
C ARG A 15 12.16 19.96 2.75
N GLN A 16 13.33 20.53 2.46
CA GLN A 16 13.79 20.71 1.08
C GLN A 16 14.38 19.39 0.55
N ALA A 17 13.99 19.08 -0.66
CA ALA A 17 14.44 17.90 -1.36
C ALA A 17 15.89 18.05 -1.84
N THR A 18 16.80 17.18 -1.40
CA THR A 18 18.18 17.12 -1.94
C THR A 18 18.23 16.18 -3.13
N CYS A 19 18.64 16.66 -4.29
CA CYS A 19 18.76 15.86 -5.51
C CYS A 19 20.16 15.24 -5.63
N GLN A 20 20.24 13.93 -5.81
CA GLN A 20 21.49 13.23 -6.13
C GLN A 20 21.44 12.60 -7.52
N ARG A 21 22.55 12.66 -8.25
CA ARG A 21 22.72 11.89 -9.50
C ARG A 21 23.08 10.45 -9.14
N LYS A 22 22.23 9.50 -9.50
CA LYS A 22 22.53 8.06 -9.35
C LYS A 22 22.41 7.34 -10.69
N ARG A 23 23.25 6.33 -10.88
CA ARG A 23 23.14 5.38 -11.99
C ARG A 23 21.96 4.46 -11.73
N VAL A 24 21.03 4.36 -12.69
CA VAL A 24 19.89 3.43 -12.56
C VAL A 24 20.33 2.10 -13.13
N PRO A 25 20.25 0.99 -12.36
CA PRO A 25 20.55 -0.35 -12.86
C PRO A 25 19.70 -0.66 -14.11
N GLY A 26 20.33 -1.19 -15.13
CA GLY A 26 19.67 -1.53 -16.40
C GLY A 26 19.56 -0.38 -17.42
N THR A 27 20.04 0.82 -17.10
CA THR A 27 20.15 1.91 -18.06
C THR A 27 21.57 2.47 -18.03
N MET A 28 22.17 2.73 -19.19
CA MET A 28 23.49 3.40 -19.28
C MET A 28 23.43 4.90 -18.93
N ALA A 29 22.25 5.44 -18.70
CA ALA A 29 22.06 6.87 -18.48
C ALA A 29 22.12 7.25 -17.01
N TRP A 30 22.78 8.36 -16.70
CA TRP A 30 22.71 9.02 -15.41
C TRP A 30 21.39 9.77 -15.31
N ARG A 31 20.51 9.35 -14.41
CA ARG A 31 19.28 10.09 -14.13
C ARG A 31 19.44 10.88 -12.84
N ARG A 32 18.89 12.07 -12.79
CA ARG A 32 18.68 12.81 -11.54
C ARG A 32 17.56 12.07 -10.79
N LEU A 33 17.93 11.39 -9.72
CA LEU A 33 16.93 10.88 -8.79
C LEU A 33 16.60 12.00 -7.81
N MET A 34 15.35 12.38 -7.77
CA MET A 34 14.86 13.28 -6.75
C MET A 34 14.89 12.57 -5.40
N CYS A 35 15.66 13.09 -4.50
CA CYS A 35 15.47 13.19 -3.08
C CYS A 35 15.30 11.92 -2.25
N GLN A 36 16.25 11.70 -1.41
CA GLN A 36 16.04 10.86 -0.22
C GLN A 36 15.48 11.72 0.92
N THR A 37 14.19 12.01 0.88
CA THR A 37 13.49 12.53 2.04
C THR A 37 12.94 11.37 2.87
N GLN A 38 12.66 11.62 4.14
CA GLN A 38 12.04 10.60 5.01
C GLN A 38 10.64 10.23 4.51
N GLY A 39 9.89 11.18 3.94
CA GLY A 39 8.58 10.93 3.34
C GLY A 39 8.66 9.96 2.15
N ILE A 40 9.63 10.14 1.25
CA ILE A 40 9.86 9.23 0.13
C ILE A 40 10.28 7.83 0.63
N ARG A 41 11.14 7.76 1.65
CA ARG A 41 11.57 6.48 2.22
C ARG A 41 10.39 5.72 2.81
N LEU A 42 9.56 6.38 3.62
CA LEU A 42 8.38 5.77 4.23
C LEU A 42 7.34 5.37 3.18
N ALA A 43 7.11 6.22 2.17
CA ALA A 43 6.24 5.89 1.03
C ALA A 43 6.72 4.64 0.28
N ALA A 44 8.03 4.53 0.05
CA ALA A 44 8.61 3.35 -0.59
C ALA A 44 8.45 2.08 0.26
N GLN A 45 8.61 2.16 1.59
CA GLN A 45 8.36 1.04 2.50
C GLN A 45 6.91 0.57 2.40
N VAL A 46 5.94 1.50 2.44
CA VAL A 46 4.51 1.19 2.30
C VAL A 46 4.21 0.50 0.97
N GLU A 47 4.73 1.01 -0.14
CA GLU A 47 4.53 0.38 -1.45
C GLU A 47 5.15 -1.03 -1.53
N VAL A 48 6.30 -1.25 -0.89
CA VAL A 48 6.93 -2.57 -0.80
C VAL A 48 6.07 -3.53 0.03
N LEU A 49 5.55 -3.10 1.18
CA LEU A 49 4.68 -3.91 2.04
C LEU A 49 3.38 -4.25 1.33
N LEU A 50 2.70 -3.26 0.73
CA LEU A 50 1.49 -3.47 -0.08
C LEU A 50 1.75 -4.45 -1.24
N GLY A 51 2.84 -4.26 -1.97
CA GLY A 51 3.24 -5.13 -3.07
C GLY A 51 3.47 -6.57 -2.61
N TRP A 52 4.16 -6.76 -1.48
CA TRP A 52 4.43 -8.07 -0.90
C TRP A 52 3.14 -8.79 -0.49
N HIS A 53 2.26 -8.12 0.27
CA HIS A 53 0.98 -8.69 0.69
C HIS A 53 0.06 -8.98 -0.50
N ASN A 54 -0.01 -8.12 -1.50
CA ASN A 54 -0.76 -8.36 -2.73
C ASN A 54 -0.25 -9.59 -3.52
N LEU A 55 1.05 -9.88 -3.47
CA LEU A 55 1.60 -11.09 -4.09
C LEU A 55 1.21 -12.36 -3.32
N GLN A 56 0.94 -12.25 -2.01
CA GLN A 56 0.50 -13.39 -1.19
C GLN A 56 -0.99 -13.70 -1.34
N ASP A 57 -1.85 -12.68 -1.51
CA ASP A 57 -3.31 -12.83 -1.52
C ASP A 57 -3.87 -13.57 -2.73
N ARG A 58 -3.10 -13.71 -3.78
CA ARG A 58 -3.59 -14.39 -4.98
C ARG A 58 -3.28 -15.88 -4.92
N LYS A 59 -4.32 -16.72 -4.80
CA LYS A 59 -4.19 -18.17 -4.85
C LYS A 59 -3.36 -18.61 -6.06
N TYR A 60 -2.24 -19.26 -5.80
CA TYR A 60 -1.30 -19.75 -6.82
C TYR A 60 -1.94 -20.77 -7.78
N SER A 61 -3.01 -21.46 -7.34
CA SER A 61 -3.65 -22.55 -8.06
C SER A 61 -4.35 -22.13 -9.36
N GLU A 62 -4.78 -20.87 -9.48
CA GLU A 62 -5.59 -20.39 -10.61
C GLU A 62 -4.77 -19.77 -11.75
N LEU A 63 -3.45 -19.73 -11.64
CA LEU A 63 -2.62 -19.05 -12.62
C LEU A 63 -2.05 -19.99 -13.66
N LYS A 64 -2.06 -19.54 -14.93
CA LYS A 64 -1.26 -20.17 -16.01
C LYS A 64 0.22 -20.26 -15.59
N PRO A 65 0.96 -21.33 -16.00
CA PRO A 65 2.33 -21.60 -15.51
C PRO A 65 3.29 -20.42 -15.71
N LEU A 66 3.20 -19.70 -16.81
CA LEU A 66 4.02 -18.52 -17.07
C LEU A 66 3.77 -17.38 -16.07
N LYS A 67 2.51 -17.19 -15.66
CA LYS A 67 2.16 -16.18 -14.64
C LYS A 67 2.64 -16.59 -13.25
N ARG A 68 2.72 -17.90 -12.96
CA ARG A 68 3.30 -18.43 -11.70
C ARG A 68 4.80 -18.14 -11.63
N LEU A 69 5.51 -18.40 -12.74
CA LEU A 69 6.96 -18.15 -12.82
C LEU A 69 7.25 -16.65 -12.62
N ARG A 70 6.56 -15.77 -13.34
CA ARG A 70 6.72 -14.32 -13.19
C ARG A 70 6.52 -13.87 -11.73
N ARG A 71 5.50 -14.38 -11.05
CA ARG A 71 5.26 -14.04 -9.64
C ARG A 71 6.31 -14.58 -8.70
N ALA A 72 6.84 -15.76 -8.96
CA ALA A 72 7.96 -16.31 -8.17
C ALA A 72 9.18 -15.39 -8.29
N VAL A 73 9.46 -14.87 -9.48
CA VAL A 73 10.53 -13.89 -9.72
C VAL A 73 10.23 -12.58 -9.02
N ASP A 74 9.01 -12.02 -9.18
CA ASP A 74 8.60 -10.78 -8.52
C ASP A 74 8.73 -10.90 -6.99
N ARG A 75 8.34 -12.05 -6.43
CA ARG A 75 8.46 -12.33 -4.99
C ARG A 75 9.92 -12.42 -4.54
N LEU A 76 10.78 -13.06 -5.33
CA LEU A 76 12.22 -13.16 -5.04
C LEU A 76 12.88 -11.76 -5.06
N LEU A 77 12.56 -10.95 -6.06
CA LEU A 77 13.08 -9.59 -6.19
C LEU A 77 12.60 -8.68 -5.05
N LEU A 78 11.32 -8.80 -4.67
CA LEU A 78 10.74 -7.95 -3.62
C LEU A 78 11.17 -8.38 -2.21
N ARG A 79 11.59 -9.64 -2.02
CA ARG A 79 11.91 -10.20 -0.69
C ARG A 79 12.92 -9.38 0.09
N ARG A 80 14.03 -8.97 -0.57
CA ARG A 80 15.08 -8.18 0.11
C ARG A 80 14.58 -6.81 0.53
N ALA A 81 13.79 -6.16 -0.33
CA ALA A 81 13.20 -4.86 -0.02
C ALA A 81 12.17 -4.99 1.11
N TYR A 82 11.36 -6.05 1.10
CA TYR A 82 10.39 -6.36 2.15
C TYR A 82 11.08 -6.59 3.50
N MET A 83 12.10 -7.46 3.58
CA MET A 83 12.83 -7.71 4.83
C MET A 83 13.41 -6.42 5.41
N ARG A 84 13.99 -5.57 4.57
CA ARG A 84 14.49 -4.27 5.01
C ARG A 84 13.38 -3.34 5.50
N ALA A 85 12.24 -3.30 4.82
CA ALA A 85 11.11 -2.47 5.25
C ALA A 85 10.55 -2.93 6.61
N VAL A 86 10.49 -4.25 6.84
CA VAL A 86 10.07 -4.84 8.13
C VAL A 86 11.07 -4.52 9.25
N GLU A 87 12.37 -4.64 8.99
CA GLU A 87 13.42 -4.31 9.96
C GLU A 87 13.39 -2.82 10.34
N GLU A 88 13.22 -1.93 9.35
CA GLU A 88 13.18 -0.48 9.58
C GLU A 88 11.87 -0.03 10.25
N ASN A 89 10.75 -0.71 10.01
CA ASN A 89 9.45 -0.32 10.54
C ASN A 89 8.53 -1.52 10.88
N PRO A 90 8.84 -2.28 11.94
CA PRO A 90 8.09 -3.48 12.31
C PRO A 90 6.65 -3.18 12.77
N ALA A 91 6.37 -1.96 13.23
CA ALA A 91 5.02 -1.56 13.63
C ALA A 91 4.10 -1.46 12.43
N LEU A 92 4.60 -0.98 11.30
CA LEU A 92 3.85 -0.89 10.06
C LEU A 92 3.49 -2.28 9.52
N GLU A 93 4.44 -3.23 9.56
CA GLU A 93 4.18 -4.61 9.14
C GLU A 93 3.09 -5.28 10.00
N ARG A 94 3.16 -5.12 11.32
CA ARG A 94 2.13 -5.65 12.23
C ARG A 94 0.75 -5.11 11.89
N LEU A 95 0.66 -3.81 11.60
CA LEU A 95 -0.60 -3.18 11.16
C LEU A 95 -1.13 -3.84 9.87
N PHE A 96 -0.28 -4.04 8.86
CA PHE A 96 -0.69 -4.68 7.61
C PHE A 96 -1.19 -6.10 7.83
N VAL A 97 -0.51 -6.91 8.65
CA VAL A 97 -0.92 -8.28 8.97
C VAL A 97 -2.27 -8.30 9.67
N GLN A 98 -2.44 -7.47 10.70
CA GLN A 98 -3.67 -7.38 11.48
C GLN A 98 -4.87 -6.97 10.62
N GLU A 99 -4.72 -5.90 9.83
CA GLU A 99 -5.80 -5.41 8.98
C GLU A 99 -6.14 -6.37 7.85
N ARG A 100 -5.15 -7.13 7.37
CA ARG A 100 -5.39 -8.20 6.39
C ARG A 100 -6.22 -9.33 6.97
N GLU A 101 -5.94 -9.79 8.19
CA GLU A 101 -6.73 -10.81 8.88
C GLU A 101 -8.17 -10.33 9.09
N GLN A 102 -8.36 -9.08 9.47
CA GLN A 102 -9.69 -8.47 9.58
C GLN A 102 -10.40 -8.42 8.23
N ALA A 103 -9.70 -8.08 7.14
CA ALA A 103 -10.28 -8.05 5.81
C ALA A 103 -10.79 -9.41 5.36
N VAL A 104 -10.06 -10.49 5.65
CA VAL A 104 -10.50 -11.85 5.34
C VAL A 104 -11.76 -12.20 6.13
N THR A 105 -11.79 -11.92 7.43
CA THR A 105 -12.96 -12.15 8.28
C THR A 105 -14.19 -11.38 7.81
N GLN A 106 -14.01 -10.12 7.41
CA GLN A 106 -15.13 -9.31 6.90
C GLN A 106 -15.62 -9.76 5.53
N MET A 107 -14.76 -10.27 4.66
CA MET A 107 -15.15 -10.88 3.39
C MET A 107 -16.02 -12.12 3.61
N GLU A 108 -15.76 -12.88 4.67
CA GLU A 108 -16.53 -14.07 5.03
C GLU A 108 -17.88 -13.72 5.67
N LEU A 109 -17.93 -12.65 6.47
CA LEU A 109 -19.10 -12.33 7.29
C LEU A 109 -20.19 -11.50 6.59
N SER A 110 -19.87 -10.64 5.63
CA SER A 110 -20.89 -9.95 4.83
C SER A 110 -20.36 -8.92 3.84
N ALA A 111 -20.31 -9.32 2.71
CA ALA A 111 -19.91 -8.60 1.54
C ALA A 111 -20.83 -7.47 1.07
N LYS A 112 -21.94 -7.19 1.72
CA LYS A 112 -22.94 -6.20 1.26
C LYS A 112 -22.66 -4.75 1.66
N ASN A 113 -21.72 -4.51 2.58
CA ASN A 113 -21.44 -3.16 3.06
C ASN A 113 -20.05 -2.71 2.60
N TYR A 114 -20.03 -1.82 1.59
CA TYR A 114 -18.80 -1.25 1.06
C TYR A 114 -17.98 -0.47 2.09
N THR A 115 -18.61 0.08 3.12
CA THR A 115 -17.93 0.80 4.21
C THR A 115 -17.09 -0.16 5.04
N LEU A 116 -17.68 -1.28 5.47
CA LEU A 116 -16.96 -2.32 6.22
C LEU A 116 -15.87 -2.98 5.38
N ALA A 117 -16.16 -3.24 4.11
CA ALA A 117 -15.18 -3.85 3.21
C ALA A 117 -13.94 -2.96 2.98
N ALA A 118 -14.09 -1.64 3.06
CA ALA A 118 -13.00 -0.68 2.89
C ALA A 118 -12.26 -0.37 4.22
N GLU A 119 -12.76 -0.83 5.37
CA GLU A 119 -12.25 -0.47 6.69
C GLU A 119 -10.78 -0.86 6.91
N PRO A 120 -10.32 -2.06 6.52
CA PRO A 120 -8.90 -2.43 6.67
C PRO A 120 -7.96 -1.47 5.94
N MET A 121 -8.29 -1.10 4.71
CA MET A 121 -7.48 -0.13 3.96
C MET A 121 -7.55 1.27 4.57
N SER A 122 -8.74 1.66 5.06
CA SER A 122 -8.94 2.91 5.82
C SER A 122 -8.04 2.98 7.05
N ASN A 123 -7.93 1.89 7.82
CA ASN A 123 -7.12 1.83 9.03
C ASN A 123 -5.63 1.91 8.72
N ILE A 124 -5.15 1.18 7.71
CA ILE A 124 -3.75 1.23 7.27
C ILE A 124 -3.36 2.65 6.89
N TYR A 125 -4.12 3.29 6.02
CA TYR A 125 -3.82 4.65 5.57
C TYR A 125 -4.01 5.67 6.69
N GLY A 126 -5.01 5.50 7.55
CA GLY A 126 -5.22 6.36 8.72
C GLY A 126 -4.03 6.30 9.68
N ALA A 127 -3.53 5.12 10.01
CA ALA A 127 -2.36 4.95 10.84
C ALA A 127 -1.11 5.55 10.18
N LEU A 128 -0.91 5.30 8.88
CA LEU A 128 0.21 5.83 8.13
C LEU A 128 0.21 7.37 8.13
N TYR A 129 -0.91 8.00 7.81
CA TYR A 129 -1.00 9.46 7.76
C TYR A 129 -0.88 10.09 9.16
N SER A 130 -1.30 9.40 10.22
CA SER A 130 -1.12 9.88 11.59
C SER A 130 0.35 10.04 12.00
N THR A 131 1.27 9.36 11.32
CA THR A 131 2.72 9.50 11.56
C THR A 131 3.32 10.78 10.98
N LEU A 132 2.57 11.51 10.14
CA LEU A 132 3.03 12.78 9.55
C LEU A 132 3.03 13.93 10.57
N SER A 133 2.26 13.81 11.65
CA SER A 133 2.21 14.79 12.71
C SER A 133 2.57 14.13 14.04
N THR A 134 3.70 14.52 14.63
CA THR A 134 4.21 13.92 15.87
C THR A 134 3.86 14.76 17.11
N ASP A 135 3.77 16.07 16.98
CA ASP A 135 3.84 16.99 18.12
C ASP A 135 2.46 17.52 18.56
N ASP A 136 1.49 17.57 17.65
CA ASP A 136 0.12 18.02 17.97
C ASP A 136 -0.89 16.87 17.89
N PRO A 137 -1.52 16.48 19.01
CA PRO A 137 -2.55 15.43 19.02
C PRO A 137 -3.76 15.73 18.14
N SER A 138 -4.15 17.00 18.01
CA SER A 138 -5.28 17.42 17.16
C SER A 138 -4.94 17.27 15.69
N GLN A 139 -3.77 17.71 15.30
CA GLN A 139 -3.26 17.55 13.93
C GLN A 139 -3.08 16.07 13.59
N ARG A 140 -2.56 15.26 14.52
CA ARG A 140 -2.45 13.81 14.33
C ARG A 140 -3.80 13.15 14.08
N LYS A 141 -4.84 13.54 14.81
CA LYS A 141 -6.20 13.06 14.65
C LYS A 141 -6.78 13.45 13.28
N SER A 142 -6.55 14.67 12.85
CA SER A 142 -6.94 15.17 11.53
C SER A 142 -6.24 14.41 10.40
N MET A 143 -4.92 14.20 10.52
CA MET A 143 -4.15 13.41 9.54
C MET A 143 -4.64 11.97 9.49
N ARG A 144 -4.93 11.34 10.61
CA ARG A 144 -5.52 10.00 10.65
C ARG A 144 -6.86 9.95 9.90
N TYR A 145 -7.72 10.93 10.10
CA TYR A 145 -9.01 11.01 9.39
C TYR A 145 -8.83 11.17 7.88
N ILE A 146 -7.96 12.07 7.45
CA ILE A 146 -7.62 12.25 6.03
C ILE A 146 -7.10 10.95 5.43
N GLY A 147 -6.14 10.29 6.09
CA GLY A 147 -5.61 9.01 5.65
C GLY A 147 -6.71 7.95 5.52
N SER A 148 -7.60 7.86 6.49
CA SER A 148 -8.73 6.92 6.46
C SER A 148 -9.65 7.14 5.27
N CYS A 149 -9.97 8.39 4.93
CA CYS A 149 -10.75 8.73 3.75
C CYS A 149 -10.02 8.34 2.46
N ILE A 150 -8.73 8.61 2.36
CA ILE A 150 -7.89 8.25 1.21
C ILE A 150 -7.84 6.73 1.05
N GLY A 151 -7.67 5.97 2.14
CA GLY A 151 -7.66 4.51 2.11
C GLY A 151 -8.96 3.92 1.57
N ARG A 152 -10.12 4.46 1.99
CA ARG A 152 -11.43 4.07 1.46
C ARG A 152 -11.56 4.35 -0.03
N ILE A 153 -11.16 5.54 -0.46
CA ILE A 153 -11.19 5.92 -1.88
C ILE A 153 -10.34 4.95 -2.71
N PHE A 154 -9.12 4.65 -2.30
CA PHE A 154 -8.25 3.74 -3.03
C PHE A 154 -8.80 2.32 -3.09
N TYR A 155 -9.39 1.82 -2.00
CA TYR A 155 -10.06 0.53 -2.00
C TYR A 155 -11.19 0.48 -3.02
N LEU A 156 -12.08 1.47 -3.00
CA LEU A 156 -13.23 1.52 -3.90
C LEU A 156 -12.81 1.67 -5.36
N LEU A 157 -11.79 2.50 -5.64
CA LEU A 157 -11.26 2.65 -7.00
C LEU A 157 -10.64 1.33 -7.52
N ASP A 158 -9.85 0.62 -6.70
CA ASP A 158 -9.29 -0.69 -7.08
C ASP A 158 -10.41 -1.70 -7.37
N LYS A 159 -11.47 -1.72 -6.57
CA LYS A 159 -12.62 -2.61 -6.79
C LYS A 159 -13.44 -2.23 -8.02
N ALA A 160 -13.62 -0.94 -8.28
CA ALA A 160 -14.30 -0.46 -9.48
C ALA A 160 -13.48 -0.81 -10.75
N GLU A 161 -12.18 -0.58 -10.74
CA GLU A 161 -11.28 -0.92 -11.86
C GLU A 161 -11.29 -2.43 -12.18
N ARG A 162 -11.38 -3.26 -11.14
CA ARG A 162 -11.39 -4.73 -11.28
C ARG A 162 -12.77 -5.35 -11.45
N PHE A 163 -13.83 -4.57 -11.48
CA PHE A 163 -15.21 -5.04 -11.46
C PHE A 163 -15.47 -6.14 -12.50
N GLU A 164 -15.18 -5.87 -13.77
CA GLU A 164 -15.40 -6.83 -14.86
C GLU A 164 -14.55 -8.10 -14.73
N THR A 165 -13.30 -7.94 -14.30
CA THR A 165 -12.37 -9.07 -14.15
C THR A 165 -12.79 -9.96 -13.00
N ASP A 166 -13.17 -9.37 -11.87
CA ASP A 166 -13.59 -10.09 -10.67
C ASP A 166 -14.93 -10.80 -10.89
N LYS A 167 -15.88 -10.13 -11.56
CA LYS A 167 -17.17 -10.70 -11.96
C LYS A 167 -16.99 -11.96 -12.82
N ARG A 168 -16.14 -11.88 -13.86
CA ARG A 168 -15.88 -13.02 -14.75
C ARG A 168 -15.13 -14.17 -14.08
N SER A 169 -14.31 -13.86 -13.06
CA SER A 169 -13.51 -14.87 -12.36
C SER A 169 -14.14 -15.38 -11.07
N GLY A 170 -15.37 -14.96 -10.73
CA GLY A 170 -16.07 -15.31 -9.50
C GLY A 170 -15.34 -14.83 -8.23
N ARG A 171 -14.54 -13.76 -8.33
CA ARG A 171 -13.84 -13.20 -7.18
C ARG A 171 -14.72 -12.23 -6.44
N TYR A 172 -14.44 -12.16 -5.13
CA TYR A 172 -15.08 -11.16 -4.31
C TYR A 172 -14.80 -9.73 -4.80
N ASN A 173 -15.88 -9.02 -5.07
CA ASN A 173 -15.85 -7.59 -5.34
C ASN A 173 -17.12 -6.98 -4.77
N VAL A 174 -16.99 -5.96 -3.93
CA VAL A 174 -18.10 -5.34 -3.22
C VAL A 174 -19.19 -4.78 -4.16
N PHE A 175 -18.84 -4.44 -5.38
CA PHE A 175 -19.80 -3.99 -6.40
C PHE A 175 -20.47 -5.11 -7.18
N VAL A 176 -19.99 -6.36 -7.08
CA VAL A 176 -20.59 -7.52 -7.73
C VAL A 176 -21.68 -8.15 -6.86
N VAL A 177 -21.57 -7.99 -5.56
CA VAL A 177 -22.44 -8.65 -4.55
C VAL A 177 -23.71 -7.84 -4.26
N ASN A 178 -23.78 -6.59 -4.71
CA ASN A 178 -24.94 -5.71 -4.56
C ASN A 178 -25.82 -5.70 -5.80
#